data_ca07b0bec36962335e324aa0d6635fdb
#
_entry.id   ca07b0bec36962335e324aa0d6635fdb
#
_cell.length_a   1.000
_cell.length_b   1.000
_cell.length_c   1.000
_cell.angle_alpha   90.00
_cell.angle_beta   90.00
_cell.angle_gamma   90.00
#
_symmetry.space_group_name_H-M   'P 1'
#
loop_
_entity.id
_entity.type
_entity.pdbx_description
1 polymer ?
#
loop_
_entity_poly.entity_id
_entity_poly.type
_entity_poly.pdbx_seq_one_letter_code
_entity_poly.pdbx_strand_id
1 'polypeptide(L)'
;ALFTFLSYLPKFVNSLGVSLDSSAFILMILIPSIVSVVALISGGYLADSLIKNGYKVIKVRKTVNTIGFFGAAFCLFLVPLQESHIFIVILLCITNLFSGIGAGGFGVNHADLSPNHTGTLFGIAGRIGMIAAIISPLVAGFILELTGSWTLIFHICSAVLIFGGTFYLIFARATKQFK
;
A
#
# COMPACT_ATOMS: atom_id res chain seq x y z
N ALA A 1 -6.94 0.02 1.52
CA ALA A 1 -5.91 -0.35 2.50
C ALA A 1 -5.11 0.89 2.96
N LEU A 2 -4.36 1.60 2.09
CA LEU A 2 -3.52 2.73 2.49
C LEU A 2 -4.31 3.84 3.21
N PHE A 3 -5.39 4.30 2.63
CA PHE A 3 -6.21 5.38 3.21
C PHE A 3 -6.91 4.96 4.51
N THR A 4 -7.38 3.74 4.60
CA THR A 4 -7.90 3.16 5.85
C THR A 4 -6.83 3.19 6.93
N PHE A 5 -5.63 2.76 6.57
CA PHE A 5 -4.50 2.73 7.48
C PHE A 5 -4.14 4.14 7.99
N LEU A 6 -3.97 5.11 7.10
CA LEU A 6 -3.67 6.50 7.48
C LEU A 6 -4.73 7.10 8.40
N SER A 7 -6.02 6.83 8.14
CA SER A 7 -7.12 7.39 8.93
C SER A 7 -7.28 6.73 10.29
N TYR A 8 -7.01 5.43 10.39
CA TYR A 8 -7.31 4.65 11.59
C TYR A 8 -6.09 4.24 12.40
N LEU A 9 -4.86 4.48 11.91
CA LEU A 9 -3.63 4.16 12.63
C LEU A 9 -3.58 4.81 14.02
N PRO A 10 -3.90 6.11 14.19
CA PRO A 10 -3.92 6.72 15.53
C PRO A 10 -4.91 6.05 16.47
N LYS A 11 -6.11 5.73 15.99
CA LYS A 11 -7.14 5.05 16.78
C LYS A 11 -6.72 3.62 17.14
N PHE A 12 -6.06 2.91 16.22
CA PHE A 12 -5.52 1.59 16.47
C PHE A 12 -4.42 1.63 17.53
N VAL A 13 -3.44 2.54 17.41
CA VAL A 13 -2.35 2.67 18.40
C VAL A 13 -2.90 3.02 19.80
N ASN A 14 -3.90 3.89 19.85
CA ASN A 14 -4.56 4.20 21.12
C ASN A 14 -5.29 2.99 21.72
N SER A 15 -5.89 2.13 20.88
CA SER A 15 -6.55 0.89 21.34
C SER A 15 -5.59 -0.15 21.91
N LEU A 16 -4.29 -0.02 21.63
CA LEU A 16 -3.23 -0.82 22.24
C LEU A 16 -2.84 -0.34 23.65
N GLY A 17 -3.50 0.69 24.18
CA GLY A 17 -3.19 1.26 25.49
C GLY A 17 -2.06 2.29 25.49
N VAL A 18 -1.60 2.72 24.33
CA VAL A 18 -0.58 3.78 24.20
C VAL A 18 -1.27 5.13 24.26
N SER A 19 -0.94 5.95 25.26
CA SER A 19 -1.56 7.26 25.43
C SER A 19 -1.21 8.22 24.31
N LEU A 20 -2.18 9.03 23.87
CA LEU A 20 -2.05 9.98 22.76
C LEU A 20 -0.92 11.00 22.96
N ASP A 21 -0.65 11.36 24.21
CA ASP A 21 0.38 12.36 24.58
C ASP A 21 1.77 11.75 24.75
N SER A 22 1.93 10.46 24.55
CA SER A 22 3.21 9.79 24.74
C SER A 22 4.13 9.93 23.52
N SER A 23 5.43 10.06 23.77
CA SER A 23 6.44 10.00 22.68
C SER A 23 6.38 8.68 21.90
N ALA A 24 6.01 7.58 22.56
CA ALA A 24 5.81 6.29 21.93
C ALA A 24 4.70 6.33 20.88
N PHE A 25 3.57 6.98 21.17
CA PHE A 25 2.47 7.15 20.21
C PHE A 25 2.93 7.89 18.95
N ILE A 26 3.65 9.00 19.13
CA ILE A 26 4.19 9.79 18.01
C ILE A 26 5.14 8.94 17.16
N LEU A 27 6.05 8.20 17.78
CA LEU A 27 7.00 7.34 17.07
C LEU A 27 6.31 6.20 16.32
N MET A 28 5.28 5.58 16.89
CA MET A 28 4.53 4.49 16.25
C MET A 28 3.79 4.95 14.98
N ILE A 29 3.47 6.22 14.85
CA ILE A 29 2.85 6.79 13.64
C ILE A 29 3.90 7.34 12.69
N LEU A 30 4.91 8.05 13.21
CA LEU A 30 5.89 8.76 12.41
C LEU A 30 6.86 7.81 11.69
N ILE A 31 7.35 6.77 12.37
CA ILE A 31 8.34 5.85 11.80
C ILE A 31 7.78 5.11 10.56
N PRO A 32 6.60 4.47 10.60
CA PRO A 32 6.03 3.84 9.41
C PRO A 32 5.78 4.85 8.25
N SER A 33 5.43 6.09 8.60
CA SER A 33 5.19 7.15 7.60
C SER A 33 6.48 7.55 6.87
N ILE A 34 7.57 7.73 7.61
CA ILE A 34 8.90 8.02 7.03
C ILE A 34 9.35 6.84 6.15
N VAL A 35 9.22 5.61 6.63
CA VAL A 35 9.53 4.40 5.86
C VAL A 35 8.74 4.37 4.56
N SER A 36 7.47 4.75 4.57
CA SER A 36 6.62 4.81 3.36
C SER A 36 7.20 5.75 2.30
N VAL A 37 7.64 6.95 2.69
CA VAL A 37 8.24 7.93 1.77
C VAL A 37 9.54 7.40 1.16
N VAL A 38 10.44 6.88 2.00
CA VAL A 38 11.72 6.30 1.55
C VAL A 38 11.48 5.11 0.61
N ALA A 39 10.52 4.25 0.96
CA ALA A 39 10.17 3.07 0.17
C ALA A 39 9.57 3.43 -1.20
N LEU A 40 8.76 4.49 -1.26
CA LEU A 40 8.18 4.98 -2.52
C LEU A 40 9.27 5.42 -3.51
N ILE A 41 10.22 6.21 -3.03
CA ILE A 41 11.36 6.69 -3.83
C ILE A 41 12.24 5.50 -4.26
N SER A 42 12.59 4.64 -3.31
CA SER A 42 13.43 3.47 -3.55
C SER A 42 12.78 2.47 -4.53
N GLY A 43 11.47 2.25 -4.42
CA GLY A 43 10.73 1.36 -5.30
C GLY A 43 10.69 1.84 -6.75
N GLY A 44 10.52 3.15 -6.97
CA GLY A 44 10.64 3.75 -8.29
C GLY A 44 12.04 3.58 -8.87
N TYR A 45 13.06 3.94 -8.10
CA TYR A 45 14.46 3.81 -8.53
C TYR A 45 14.85 2.35 -8.84
N LEU A 46 14.42 1.40 -8.00
CA LEU A 46 14.66 -0.03 -8.21
C LEU A 46 14.05 -0.51 -9.54
N ALA A 47 12.79 -0.16 -9.79
CA ALA A 47 12.10 -0.54 -11.01
C ALA A 47 12.80 0.05 -12.26
N ASP A 48 13.18 1.33 -12.22
CA ASP A 48 13.85 2.00 -13.34
C ASP A 48 15.26 1.45 -13.56
N SER A 49 15.99 1.11 -12.50
CA SER A 49 17.32 0.48 -12.59
C SER A 49 17.23 -0.89 -13.28
N LEU A 50 16.26 -1.72 -12.91
CA LEU A 50 16.04 -3.01 -13.56
C LEU A 50 15.71 -2.87 -15.04
N ILE A 51 14.90 -1.88 -15.42
CA ILE A 51 14.57 -1.61 -16.82
C ILE A 51 15.81 -1.15 -17.59
N LYS A 52 16.64 -0.25 -17.01
CA LYS A 52 17.90 0.19 -17.61
C LYS A 52 18.88 -0.97 -17.83
N ASN A 53 18.87 -1.97 -16.96
CA ASN A 53 19.68 -3.18 -17.09
C ASN A 53 19.14 -4.19 -18.13
N GLY A 54 18.13 -3.80 -18.96
CA GLY A 54 17.65 -4.59 -20.09
C GLY A 54 16.48 -5.54 -19.76
N TYR A 55 15.95 -5.52 -18.54
CA TYR A 55 14.77 -6.34 -18.23
C TYR A 55 13.52 -5.77 -18.92
N LYS A 56 12.64 -6.66 -19.38
CA LYS A 56 11.36 -6.27 -20.03
C LYS A 56 10.50 -5.46 -19.05
N VAL A 57 10.06 -4.26 -19.46
CA VAL A 57 9.25 -3.34 -18.64
C VAL A 57 8.09 -4.05 -17.95
N ILE A 58 7.27 -4.80 -18.71
CA ILE A 58 6.11 -5.50 -18.12
C ILE A 58 6.51 -6.54 -17.06
N LYS A 59 7.64 -7.24 -17.22
CA LYS A 59 8.12 -8.19 -16.21
C LYS A 59 8.50 -7.45 -14.94
N VAL A 60 9.26 -6.36 -15.06
CA VAL A 60 9.68 -5.54 -13.91
C VAL A 60 8.45 -5.00 -13.18
N ARG A 61 7.50 -4.37 -13.90
CA ARG A 61 6.28 -3.80 -13.32
C ARG A 61 5.47 -4.86 -12.57
N LYS A 62 5.25 -6.04 -13.19
CA LYS A 62 4.52 -7.14 -12.54
C LYS A 62 5.25 -7.68 -11.31
N THR A 63 6.55 -7.93 -11.40
CA THR A 63 7.34 -8.48 -10.28
C THR A 63 7.36 -7.52 -9.09
N VAL A 64 7.69 -6.25 -9.35
CA VAL A 64 7.77 -5.23 -8.28
C VAL A 64 6.40 -5.02 -7.61
N ASN A 65 5.33 -4.96 -8.42
CA ASN A 65 3.97 -4.85 -7.88
C ASN A 65 3.56 -6.10 -7.07
N THR A 66 3.87 -7.30 -7.58
CA THR A 66 3.53 -8.55 -6.88
C THR A 66 4.25 -8.64 -5.53
N ILE A 67 5.55 -8.40 -5.50
CA ILE A 67 6.33 -8.37 -4.24
C ILE A 67 5.74 -7.34 -3.28
N GLY A 68 5.42 -6.14 -3.77
CA GLY A 68 4.85 -5.07 -2.97
C GLY A 68 3.50 -5.42 -2.37
N PHE A 69 2.56 -5.88 -3.18
CA PHE A 69 1.19 -6.17 -2.72
C PHE A 69 1.10 -7.41 -1.84
N PHE A 70 1.73 -8.51 -2.23
CA PHE A 70 1.67 -9.74 -1.44
C PHE A 70 2.52 -9.64 -0.17
N GLY A 71 3.68 -8.98 -0.22
CA GLY A 71 4.49 -8.73 0.98
C GLY A 71 3.75 -7.86 1.99
N ALA A 72 3.13 -6.75 1.53
CA ALA A 72 2.32 -5.91 2.39
C ALA A 72 1.09 -6.65 2.95
N ALA A 73 0.41 -7.45 2.13
CA ALA A 73 -0.74 -8.23 2.56
C ALA A 73 -0.37 -9.26 3.65
N PHE A 74 0.75 -9.93 3.47
CA PHE A 74 1.24 -10.90 4.47
C PHE A 74 1.56 -10.22 5.80
N CYS A 75 2.26 -9.08 5.77
CA CYS A 75 2.56 -8.34 7.00
C CYS A 75 1.29 -7.84 7.69
N LEU A 76 0.32 -7.27 6.94
CA LEU A 76 -0.96 -6.83 7.51
C LEU A 76 -1.75 -7.99 8.12
N PHE A 77 -1.70 -9.16 7.51
CA PHE A 77 -2.33 -10.36 8.07
C PHE A 77 -1.76 -10.74 9.44
N LEU A 78 -0.44 -10.53 9.64
CA LEU A 78 0.25 -10.87 10.89
C LEU A 78 0.08 -9.82 11.99
N VAL A 79 -0.21 -8.55 11.66
CA VAL A 79 -0.32 -7.46 12.66
C VAL A 79 -1.23 -7.81 13.83
N PRO A 80 -2.49 -8.26 13.63
CA PRO A 80 -3.41 -8.52 14.74
C PRO A 80 -3.06 -9.76 15.58
N LEU A 81 -2.09 -10.56 15.13
CA LEU A 81 -1.61 -11.74 15.87
C LEU A 81 -0.49 -11.41 16.85
N GLN A 82 -0.03 -10.14 16.88
CA GLN A 82 1.07 -9.70 17.74
C GLN A 82 0.55 -9.02 18.99
N GLU A 83 1.11 -9.37 20.13
CA GLU A 83 0.85 -8.72 21.42
C GLU A 83 1.85 -7.59 21.70
N SER A 84 3.07 -7.69 21.16
CA SER A 84 4.13 -6.72 21.38
C SER A 84 3.98 -5.49 20.48
N HIS A 85 3.91 -4.29 21.07
CA HIS A 85 3.87 -3.03 20.35
C HIS A 85 5.06 -2.84 19.40
N ILE A 86 6.25 -3.32 19.78
CA ILE A 86 7.47 -3.22 18.96
C ILE A 86 7.31 -4.06 17.69
N PHE A 87 6.84 -5.30 17.80
CA PHE A 87 6.60 -6.15 16.62
C PHE A 87 5.51 -5.60 15.72
N ILE A 88 4.46 -5.00 16.29
CA ILE A 88 3.41 -4.31 15.52
C ILE A 88 4.04 -3.19 14.68
N VAL A 89 4.84 -2.31 15.28
CA VAL A 89 5.51 -1.21 14.55
C VAL A 89 6.43 -1.74 13.46
N ILE A 90 7.21 -2.77 13.74
CA ILE A 90 8.08 -3.41 12.75
C ILE A 90 7.27 -3.93 11.56
N LEU A 91 6.17 -4.65 11.80
CA LEU A 91 5.30 -5.15 10.74
C LEU A 91 4.66 -4.02 9.93
N LEU A 92 4.26 -2.93 10.58
CA LEU A 92 3.73 -1.75 9.91
C LEU A 92 4.80 -1.06 9.04
N CYS A 93 6.03 -0.96 9.51
CA CYS A 93 7.15 -0.45 8.71
C CYS A 93 7.42 -1.34 7.49
N ILE A 94 7.45 -2.65 7.67
CA ILE A 94 7.65 -3.61 6.58
C ILE A 94 6.48 -3.55 5.57
N THR A 95 5.24 -3.41 6.06
CA THR A 95 4.05 -3.21 5.21
C THR A 95 4.20 -1.96 4.34
N ASN A 96 4.63 -0.85 4.93
CA ASN A 96 4.85 0.40 4.19
C ASN A 96 6.03 0.28 3.21
N LEU A 97 7.09 -0.44 3.59
CA LEU A 97 8.21 -0.72 2.70
C LEU A 97 7.75 -1.47 1.44
N PHE A 98 7.03 -2.57 1.61
CA PHE A 98 6.48 -3.34 0.49
C PHE A 98 5.49 -2.52 -0.34
N SER A 99 4.60 -1.76 0.29
CA SER A 99 3.63 -0.90 -0.41
C SER A 99 4.32 0.16 -1.26
N GLY A 100 5.39 0.79 -0.73
CA GLY A 100 6.19 1.76 -1.46
C GLY A 100 6.92 1.15 -2.65
N ILE A 101 7.54 -0.03 -2.47
CA ILE A 101 8.16 -0.78 -3.55
C ILE A 101 7.11 -1.10 -4.64
N GLY A 102 5.93 -1.58 -4.26
CA GLY A 102 4.84 -1.91 -5.17
C GLY A 102 4.39 -0.73 -6.03
N ALA A 103 4.47 0.51 -5.51
CA ALA A 103 4.13 1.71 -6.27
C ALA A 103 5.03 1.93 -7.48
N GLY A 104 6.30 1.50 -7.45
CA GLY A 104 7.19 1.46 -8.61
C GLY A 104 6.70 0.53 -9.73
N GLY A 105 5.82 -0.43 -9.41
CA GLY A 105 5.14 -1.29 -10.39
C GLY A 105 3.93 -0.62 -11.04
N PHE A 106 2.87 -0.39 -10.27
CA PHE A 106 1.59 0.11 -10.82
C PHE A 106 1.56 1.62 -11.05
N GLY A 107 2.24 2.42 -10.22
CA GLY A 107 2.13 3.88 -10.24
C GLY A 107 2.67 4.51 -11.52
N VAL A 108 3.70 3.92 -12.13
CA VAL A 108 4.34 4.45 -13.35
C VAL A 108 3.81 3.78 -14.62
N ASN A 109 3.02 2.71 -14.51
CA ASN A 109 2.51 1.95 -15.66
C ASN A 109 1.66 2.79 -16.64
N HIS A 110 1.05 3.87 -16.18
CA HIS A 110 0.30 4.82 -17.02
C HIS A 110 1.20 5.46 -18.08
N ALA A 111 2.45 5.79 -17.73
CA ALA A 111 3.44 6.33 -18.66
C ALA A 111 3.90 5.28 -19.69
N ASP A 112 4.00 4.01 -19.27
CA ASP A 112 4.38 2.91 -20.16
C ASP A 112 3.28 2.63 -21.22
N LEU A 113 1.99 2.79 -20.84
CA LEU A 113 0.84 2.53 -21.72
C LEU A 113 0.62 3.63 -22.76
N SER A 114 0.78 4.90 -22.37
CA SER A 114 0.59 6.05 -23.25
C SER A 114 1.44 7.23 -22.80
N PRO A 115 2.68 7.36 -23.31
CA PRO A 115 3.55 8.46 -22.95
C PRO A 115 2.95 9.85 -23.25
N ASN A 116 2.21 9.97 -24.36
CA ASN A 116 1.60 11.23 -24.78
C ASN A 116 0.35 11.63 -23.96
N HIS A 117 -0.30 10.70 -23.30
CA HIS A 117 -1.54 10.90 -22.52
C HIS A 117 -1.41 10.45 -21.07
N THR A 118 -0.18 10.36 -20.56
CA THR A 118 0.11 9.89 -19.18
C THR A 118 -0.67 10.67 -18.14
N GLY A 119 -0.74 12.01 -18.25
CA GLY A 119 -1.48 12.87 -17.32
C GLY A 119 -2.98 12.57 -17.31
N THR A 120 -3.58 12.34 -18.47
CA THR A 120 -5.00 12.00 -18.58
C THR A 120 -5.30 10.64 -17.94
N LEU A 121 -4.49 9.63 -18.24
CA LEU A 121 -4.64 8.27 -17.66
C LEU A 121 -4.46 8.31 -16.14
N PHE A 122 -3.44 9.01 -15.68
CA PHE A 122 -3.19 9.19 -14.24
C PHE A 122 -4.34 9.95 -13.57
N GLY A 123 -4.88 10.98 -14.22
CA GLY A 123 -6.03 11.73 -13.71
C GLY A 123 -7.29 10.87 -13.59
N ILE A 124 -7.61 10.04 -14.59
CA ILE A 124 -8.77 9.13 -14.54
C ILE A 124 -8.57 8.07 -13.44
N ALA A 125 -7.43 7.41 -13.42
CA ALA A 125 -7.13 6.38 -12.42
C ALA A 125 -7.10 6.98 -10.99
N GLY A 126 -6.54 8.19 -10.84
CA GLY A 126 -6.51 8.91 -9.57
C GLY A 126 -7.91 9.26 -9.05
N ARG A 127 -8.84 9.66 -9.93
CA ARG A 127 -10.23 9.94 -9.53
C ARG A 127 -10.94 8.69 -9.02
N ILE A 128 -10.77 7.55 -9.70
CA ILE A 128 -11.30 6.27 -9.23
C ILE A 128 -10.67 5.90 -7.88
N GLY A 129 -9.35 6.12 -7.74
CA GLY A 129 -8.65 5.91 -6.48
C GLY A 129 -9.17 6.79 -5.33
N MET A 130 -9.59 8.04 -5.61
CA MET A 130 -10.17 8.93 -4.60
C MET A 130 -11.53 8.43 -4.10
N ILE A 131 -12.35 7.80 -4.93
CA ILE A 131 -13.59 7.15 -4.47
C ILE A 131 -13.26 6.08 -3.45
N ALA A 132 -12.26 5.23 -3.73
CA ALA A 132 -11.79 4.24 -2.78
C ALA A 132 -11.19 4.88 -1.50
N ALA A 133 -10.56 6.04 -1.61
CA ALA A 133 -10.01 6.79 -0.47
C ALA A 133 -11.10 7.26 0.50
N ILE A 134 -12.28 7.63 0.00
CA ILE A 134 -13.43 8.04 0.80
C ILE A 134 -14.15 6.82 1.38
N ILE A 135 -14.43 5.83 0.54
CA ILE A 135 -15.22 4.66 0.95
C ILE A 135 -14.47 3.79 1.95
N SER A 136 -13.17 3.60 1.78
CA SER A 136 -12.43 2.62 2.60
C SER A 136 -12.37 2.97 4.09
N PRO A 137 -12.16 4.25 4.52
CA PRO A 137 -12.26 4.60 5.94
C PRO A 137 -13.68 4.49 6.47
N LEU A 138 -14.71 4.83 5.68
CA LEU A 138 -16.11 4.71 6.11
C LEU A 138 -16.49 3.26 6.38
N VAL A 139 -16.14 2.36 5.47
CA VAL A 139 -16.37 0.91 5.65
C VAL A 139 -15.61 0.39 6.87
N ALA A 140 -14.36 0.79 7.05
CA ALA A 140 -13.57 0.39 8.21
C ALA A 140 -14.17 0.90 9.53
N GLY A 141 -14.66 2.15 9.53
CA GLY A 141 -15.36 2.72 10.69
C GLY A 141 -16.63 1.95 11.05
N PHE A 142 -17.45 1.67 10.05
CA PHE A 142 -18.68 0.89 10.22
C PHE A 142 -18.40 -0.54 10.74
N ILE A 143 -17.39 -1.21 10.20
CA ILE A 143 -16.97 -2.54 10.69
C ILE A 143 -16.50 -2.46 12.13
N LEU A 144 -15.69 -1.46 12.47
CA LEU A 144 -15.17 -1.28 13.82
C LEU A 144 -16.30 -0.98 14.82
N GLU A 145 -17.29 -0.19 14.43
CA GLU A 145 -18.46 0.13 15.25
C GLU A 145 -19.32 -1.10 15.52
N LEU A 146 -19.55 -1.94 14.50
CA LEU A 146 -20.36 -3.14 14.63
C LEU A 146 -19.67 -4.29 15.36
N THR A 147 -18.37 -4.45 15.16
CA THR A 147 -17.64 -5.66 15.60
C THR A 147 -16.62 -5.41 16.70
N GLY A 148 -16.17 -4.16 16.88
CA GLY A 148 -15.03 -3.82 17.75
C GLY A 148 -13.68 -4.44 17.32
N SER A 149 -13.65 -5.14 16.17
CA SER A 149 -12.53 -6.01 15.79
C SER A 149 -11.55 -5.32 14.84
N TRP A 150 -10.37 -4.98 15.34
CA TRP A 150 -9.25 -4.56 14.53
C TRP A 150 -8.73 -5.68 13.62
N THR A 151 -8.75 -6.90 14.09
CA THR A 151 -8.34 -8.10 13.34
C THR A 151 -9.08 -8.20 12.01
N LEU A 152 -10.40 -8.00 12.03
CA LEU A 152 -11.22 -8.04 10.82
C LEU A 152 -10.81 -6.97 9.81
N ILE A 153 -10.52 -5.75 10.26
CA ILE A 153 -10.08 -4.65 9.40
C ILE A 153 -8.75 -5.00 8.72
N PHE A 154 -7.77 -5.49 9.49
CA PHE A 154 -6.46 -5.87 8.94
C PHE A 154 -6.57 -7.01 7.92
N HIS A 155 -7.41 -8.01 8.20
CA HIS A 155 -7.63 -9.15 7.29
C HIS A 155 -8.35 -8.71 6.00
N ILE A 156 -9.33 -7.82 6.09
CA ILE A 156 -9.98 -7.24 4.90
C ILE A 156 -8.98 -6.43 4.08
N CYS A 157 -8.14 -5.59 4.71
CA CYS A 157 -7.09 -4.85 4.01
C CYS A 157 -6.10 -5.79 3.31
N SER A 158 -5.70 -6.88 3.97
CA SER A 158 -4.85 -7.92 3.39
C SER A 158 -5.52 -8.57 2.17
N ALA A 159 -6.77 -8.98 2.28
CA ALA A 159 -7.54 -9.58 1.19
C ALA A 159 -7.66 -8.64 -0.03
N VAL A 160 -7.93 -7.35 0.19
CA VAL A 160 -7.98 -6.34 -0.87
C VAL A 160 -6.62 -6.19 -1.57
N LEU A 161 -5.51 -6.25 -0.84
CA LEU A 161 -4.17 -6.21 -1.44
C LEU A 161 -3.90 -7.47 -2.28
N ILE A 162 -4.24 -8.64 -1.79
CA ILE A 162 -4.10 -9.91 -2.54
C ILE A 162 -4.94 -9.84 -3.82
N PHE A 163 -6.19 -9.41 -3.72
CA PHE A 163 -7.06 -9.25 -4.88
C PHE A 163 -6.48 -8.27 -5.90
N GLY A 164 -6.08 -7.07 -5.46
CA GLY A 164 -5.49 -6.04 -6.33
C GLY A 164 -4.17 -6.49 -6.97
N GLY A 165 -3.29 -7.15 -6.20
CA GLY A 165 -2.04 -7.71 -6.70
C GLY A 165 -2.26 -8.80 -7.75
N THR A 166 -3.19 -9.72 -7.50
CA THR A 166 -3.57 -10.78 -8.43
C THR A 166 -4.19 -10.21 -9.71
N PHE A 167 -5.11 -9.26 -9.57
CA PHE A 167 -5.72 -8.58 -10.71
C PHE A 167 -4.67 -7.89 -11.60
N TYR A 168 -3.75 -7.15 -10.97
CA TYR A 168 -2.67 -6.51 -11.71
C TYR A 168 -1.75 -7.54 -12.38
N LEU A 169 -1.41 -8.62 -11.70
CA LEU A 169 -0.56 -9.68 -12.25
C LEU A 169 -1.17 -10.30 -13.52
N ILE A 170 -2.49 -10.48 -13.57
CA ILE A 170 -3.20 -11.06 -14.71
C ILE A 170 -3.33 -10.04 -15.85
N PHE A 171 -3.86 -8.86 -15.56
CA PHE A 171 -4.35 -7.92 -16.57
C PHE A 171 -3.35 -6.84 -16.99
N ALA A 172 -2.29 -6.55 -16.21
CA ALA A 172 -1.36 -5.47 -16.52
C ALA A 172 -0.61 -5.71 -17.84
N ARG A 173 -0.48 -4.65 -18.60
CA ARG A 173 0.28 -4.58 -19.86
C ARG A 173 1.20 -3.37 -19.83
N ALA A 174 2.29 -3.41 -20.61
CA ALA A 174 3.22 -2.29 -20.78
C ALA A 174 3.51 -2.06 -22.27
N THR A 175 2.60 -2.50 -23.14
CA THR A 175 2.66 -2.19 -24.57
C THR A 175 1.88 -0.90 -24.84
N LYS A 176 2.47 0.02 -25.62
CA LYS A 176 1.79 1.26 -26.01
C LYS A 176 0.42 0.94 -26.64
N GLN A 177 -0.64 1.43 -26.02
CA GLN A 177 -2.03 1.20 -26.50
C GLN A 177 -2.52 2.38 -27.35
N PHE A 178 -1.97 3.58 -27.11
CA PHE A 178 -2.33 4.80 -27.83
C PHE A 178 -1.07 5.43 -28.43
N LYS A 179 -1.19 5.90 -29.69
CA LYS A 179 -0.14 6.65 -30.39
C LYS A 179 -0.16 8.10 -30.03
#